data_0bfdb3d6e379d01bf5ea2e446edb8b86
#
_entry.id   0bfdb3d6e379d01bf5ea2e446edb8b86
#
_cell.length_a   1.000
_cell.length_b   1.000
_cell.length_c   1.000
_cell.angle_alpha   90.00
_cell.angle_beta   90.00
_cell.angle_gamma   90.00
#
_symmetry.space_group_name_H-M   'P 1'
#
loop_
_entity.id
_entity.type
_entity.pdbx_description
1 polymer ?
#
loop_
_entity_poly.entity_id
_entity_poly.type
_entity_poly.pdbx_seq_one_letter_code
_entity_poly.pdbx_strand_id
1 'polypeptide(L)'
;MVEEYPRNLTEFEANFTTEDACRAYLARLRWPTGFRCAHCGSEKAWPVRGLRECAGCGYQTSVTAGTIFQDTRTPLPVWFRAMWWVTTQKNGASALGLQRVLGLKRYETAWTLLHKLRRAMVRPGRDLLTGRVEVDECYIGGLEEGLPGRLNLDKALIVVAAQEDGPGIGRIRMRKIVDASAASLVPFLQDSVEPGSVIHTDGWLGYLPVESKGYQHEVTVLKGKNKPPSELMPRVHLAISLLKRWLMGTWRDWRKTAITLTDFHSEVWKPRKGRTDGASLRHCLVTTSVSFLHRVRTLCR
;
A
#
# COMPACT_ATOMS: atom_id res chain seq x y z
N MET A 1 6.07 -17.19 18.54
CA MET A 1 6.69 -17.99 17.47
C MET A 1 7.02 -17.05 16.32
N VAL A 2 8.31 -16.97 15.94
CA VAL A 2 8.72 -16.26 14.73
C VAL A 2 8.27 -17.16 13.57
N GLU A 3 7.33 -16.68 12.76
CA GLU A 3 6.92 -17.39 11.55
C GLU A 3 8.08 -17.46 10.58
N GLU A 4 8.51 -18.67 10.24
CA GLU A 4 9.48 -18.90 9.17
C GLU A 4 8.78 -18.60 7.82
N TYR A 5 9.18 -17.49 7.23
CA TYR A 5 8.74 -17.08 5.92
C TYR A 5 9.81 -17.44 4.87
N PRO A 6 9.43 -17.92 3.66
CA PRO A 6 10.39 -18.27 2.62
C PRO A 6 11.30 -17.08 2.27
N ARG A 7 12.60 -17.32 2.20
CA ARG A 7 13.60 -16.31 1.89
C ARG A 7 13.96 -16.26 0.40
N ASN A 8 13.69 -17.34 -0.31
CA ASN A 8 13.96 -17.50 -1.73
C ASN A 8 12.84 -18.27 -2.43
N LEU A 9 12.89 -18.29 -3.77
CA LEU A 9 11.84 -18.92 -4.58
C LEU A 9 11.74 -20.43 -4.35
N THR A 10 12.87 -21.10 -4.15
CA THR A 10 12.90 -22.56 -3.89
C THR A 10 12.18 -22.93 -2.60
N GLU A 11 12.44 -22.20 -1.51
CA GLU A 11 11.74 -22.37 -0.24
C GLU A 11 10.25 -22.06 -0.39
N PHE A 12 9.92 -21.01 -1.15
CA PHE A 12 8.54 -20.64 -1.42
C PHE A 12 7.80 -21.77 -2.16
N GLU A 13 8.40 -22.31 -3.21
CA GLU A 13 7.81 -23.40 -4.00
C GLU A 13 7.69 -24.67 -3.18
N ALA A 14 8.66 -25.01 -2.34
CA ALA A 14 8.57 -26.14 -1.43
C ALA A 14 7.37 -26.06 -0.47
N ASN A 15 7.05 -24.84 0.01
CA ASN A 15 6.01 -24.64 1.03
C ASN A 15 4.59 -24.43 0.46
N PHE A 16 4.45 -23.89 -0.77
CA PHE A 16 3.16 -23.42 -1.29
C PHE A 16 2.77 -24.01 -2.65
N THR A 17 3.18 -25.25 -2.93
CA THR A 17 2.88 -25.93 -4.19
C THR A 17 1.42 -26.39 -4.28
N THR A 18 0.83 -26.85 -3.16
CA THR A 18 -0.49 -27.46 -3.15
C THR A 18 -1.56 -26.55 -2.54
N GLU A 19 -2.80 -26.78 -2.95
CA GLU A 19 -3.96 -26.06 -2.40
C GLU A 19 -4.08 -26.28 -0.88
N ASP A 20 -3.82 -27.49 -0.41
CA ASP A 20 -3.93 -27.85 1.01
C ASP A 20 -2.84 -27.18 1.85
N ALA A 21 -1.61 -27.09 1.35
CA ALA A 21 -0.53 -26.37 2.02
C ALA A 21 -0.87 -24.88 2.17
N CYS A 22 -1.40 -24.26 1.12
CA CYS A 22 -1.85 -22.87 1.16
C CYS A 22 -3.01 -22.68 2.14
N ARG A 23 -4.00 -23.59 2.16
CA ARG A 23 -5.12 -23.57 3.11
C ARG A 23 -4.66 -23.75 4.55
N ALA A 24 -3.74 -24.66 4.80
CA ALA A 24 -3.16 -24.87 6.14
C ALA A 24 -2.43 -23.62 6.63
N TYR A 25 -1.67 -22.96 5.75
CA TYR A 25 -0.99 -21.69 6.08
C TYR A 25 -2.00 -20.59 6.43
N LEU A 26 -3.03 -20.37 5.58
CA LEU A 26 -4.09 -19.39 5.85
C LEU A 26 -4.85 -19.69 7.15
N ALA A 27 -5.08 -20.98 7.47
CA ALA A 27 -5.75 -21.37 8.71
C ALA A 27 -4.92 -20.98 9.95
N ARG A 28 -3.60 -21.18 9.91
CA ARG A 28 -2.69 -20.74 11.00
C ARG A 28 -2.71 -19.23 11.18
N LEU A 29 -2.73 -18.46 10.09
CA LEU A 29 -2.81 -17.00 10.15
C LEU A 29 -4.16 -16.53 10.69
N ARG A 30 -5.25 -17.17 10.28
CA ARG A 30 -6.61 -16.81 10.67
C ARG A 30 -6.90 -17.14 12.13
N TRP A 31 -6.37 -18.25 12.59
CA TRP A 31 -6.60 -18.79 13.95
C TRP A 31 -5.27 -19.11 14.63
N PRO A 32 -4.47 -18.12 15.00
CA PRO A 32 -3.13 -18.31 15.58
C PRO A 32 -3.17 -19.03 16.94
N THR A 33 -4.25 -18.89 17.68
CA THR A 33 -4.48 -19.53 18.99
C THR A 33 -5.47 -20.72 18.92
N GLY A 34 -5.78 -21.20 17.71
CA GLY A 34 -6.78 -22.21 17.47
C GLY A 34 -8.09 -21.64 16.92
N PHE A 35 -8.94 -22.53 16.43
CA PHE A 35 -10.22 -22.13 15.83
C PHE A 35 -11.08 -21.37 16.84
N ARG A 36 -11.72 -20.29 16.37
CA ARG A 36 -12.76 -19.59 17.11
C ARG A 36 -13.91 -19.24 16.18
N CYS A 37 -15.10 -19.71 16.52
CA CYS A 37 -16.30 -19.46 15.72
C CYS A 37 -16.67 -17.97 15.74
N ALA A 38 -16.84 -17.37 14.56
CA ALA A 38 -17.25 -15.96 14.46
C ALA A 38 -18.70 -15.71 14.91
N HIS A 39 -19.53 -16.78 14.94
CA HIS A 39 -20.94 -16.67 15.30
C HIS A 39 -21.21 -16.87 16.80
N CYS A 40 -20.65 -17.92 17.42
CA CYS A 40 -20.93 -18.26 18.82
C CYS A 40 -19.69 -18.26 19.74
N GLY A 41 -18.49 -18.01 19.22
CA GLY A 41 -17.25 -18.00 20.00
C GLY A 41 -16.69 -19.38 20.38
N SER A 42 -17.34 -20.48 20.04
CA SER A 42 -16.86 -21.84 20.33
C SER A 42 -15.48 -22.09 19.69
N GLU A 43 -14.61 -22.80 20.40
CA GLU A 43 -13.26 -23.12 19.97
C GLU A 43 -13.15 -24.50 19.31
N LYS A 44 -14.25 -25.30 19.29
CA LYS A 44 -14.28 -26.63 18.70
C LYS A 44 -14.90 -26.59 17.31
N ALA A 45 -14.21 -27.18 16.33
CA ALA A 45 -14.72 -27.37 14.98
C ALA A 45 -14.09 -28.60 14.33
N TRP A 46 -14.80 -29.18 13.37
CA TRP A 46 -14.32 -30.26 12.52
C TRP A 46 -14.29 -29.84 11.05
N PRO A 47 -13.44 -30.48 10.24
CA PRO A 47 -13.39 -30.20 8.81
C PRO A 47 -14.57 -30.87 8.08
N VAL A 48 -15.29 -30.07 7.26
CA VAL A 48 -16.38 -30.57 6.42
C VAL A 48 -16.21 -29.97 5.01
N ARG A 49 -15.93 -30.82 4.02
CA ARG A 49 -15.83 -30.41 2.60
C ARG A 49 -14.95 -29.17 2.35
N GLY A 50 -13.82 -29.06 3.04
CA GLY A 50 -12.91 -27.90 2.94
C GLY A 50 -13.32 -26.68 3.75
N LEU A 51 -14.44 -26.76 4.50
CA LEU A 51 -14.89 -25.77 5.47
C LEU A 51 -14.56 -26.25 6.89
N ARG A 52 -14.71 -25.34 7.87
CA ARG A 52 -14.75 -25.70 9.29
C ARG A 52 -16.16 -25.50 9.83
N GLU A 53 -16.75 -26.55 10.35
CA GLU A 53 -18.06 -26.53 10.99
C GLU A 53 -17.90 -26.41 12.50
N CYS A 54 -18.58 -25.45 13.09
CA CYS A 54 -18.54 -25.17 14.51
C CYS A 54 -19.31 -26.25 15.28
N ALA A 55 -18.69 -26.86 16.30
CA ALA A 55 -19.33 -27.84 17.18
C ALA A 55 -20.49 -27.28 18.01
N GLY A 56 -20.46 -25.97 18.29
CA GLY A 56 -21.45 -25.33 19.14
C GLY A 56 -22.73 -24.89 18.43
N CYS A 57 -22.63 -24.42 17.17
CA CYS A 57 -23.78 -23.85 16.48
C CYS A 57 -23.91 -24.30 15.01
N GLY A 58 -23.11 -25.25 14.52
CA GLY A 58 -23.17 -25.73 13.14
C GLY A 58 -22.74 -24.72 12.07
N TYR A 59 -22.29 -23.50 12.47
CA TYR A 59 -21.86 -22.49 11.51
C TYR A 59 -20.65 -22.98 10.73
N GLN A 60 -20.74 -22.92 9.40
CA GLN A 60 -19.65 -23.32 8.51
C GLN A 60 -18.87 -22.10 8.05
N THR A 61 -17.56 -22.14 8.19
CA THR A 61 -16.68 -21.06 7.75
C THR A 61 -15.52 -21.60 6.91
N SER A 62 -15.12 -20.83 5.92
CA SER A 62 -13.95 -21.10 5.09
C SER A 62 -12.75 -20.31 5.60
N VAL A 63 -11.53 -20.80 5.35
CA VAL A 63 -10.30 -20.04 5.59
C VAL A 63 -10.22 -18.77 4.75
N THR A 64 -10.94 -18.74 3.63
CA THR A 64 -10.96 -17.61 2.68
C THR A 64 -12.09 -16.62 2.92
N ALA A 65 -13.12 -16.99 3.71
CA ALA A 65 -14.28 -16.13 3.97
C ALA A 65 -13.87 -14.81 4.65
N GLY A 66 -14.35 -13.68 4.14
CA GLY A 66 -14.00 -12.35 4.66
C GLY A 66 -12.55 -11.91 4.37
N THR A 67 -11.84 -12.56 3.46
CA THR A 67 -10.49 -12.19 3.03
C THR A 67 -10.49 -11.74 1.56
N ILE A 68 -9.32 -11.32 1.05
CA ILE A 68 -9.17 -11.04 -0.40
C ILE A 68 -9.41 -12.26 -1.29
N PHE A 69 -9.36 -13.45 -0.71
CA PHE A 69 -9.60 -14.72 -1.39
C PHE A 69 -11.06 -15.15 -1.38
N GLN A 70 -11.95 -14.34 -0.78
CA GLN A 70 -13.37 -14.66 -0.74
C GLN A 70 -13.92 -14.86 -2.15
N ASP A 71 -14.70 -15.92 -2.35
CA ASP A 71 -15.36 -16.29 -3.60
C ASP A 71 -14.40 -16.43 -4.79
N THR A 72 -13.11 -16.67 -4.51
CA THR A 72 -12.12 -16.87 -5.57
C THR A 72 -12.32 -18.19 -6.29
N ARG A 73 -12.28 -18.14 -7.64
CA ARG A 73 -12.18 -19.32 -8.50
C ARG A 73 -10.73 -19.62 -8.88
N THR A 74 -9.81 -18.72 -8.56
CA THR A 74 -8.38 -18.87 -8.81
C THR A 74 -7.77 -19.73 -7.70
N PRO A 75 -7.03 -20.81 -8.02
CA PRO A 75 -6.38 -21.65 -7.01
C PRO A 75 -5.46 -20.84 -6.09
N LEU A 76 -5.41 -21.21 -4.80
CA LEU A 76 -4.57 -20.52 -3.82
C LEU A 76 -3.07 -20.52 -4.17
N PRO A 77 -2.46 -21.60 -4.74
CA PRO A 77 -1.08 -21.54 -5.18
C PRO A 77 -0.80 -20.42 -6.21
N VAL A 78 -1.76 -20.11 -7.07
CA VAL A 78 -1.65 -18.98 -8.02
C VAL A 78 -1.68 -17.64 -7.28
N TRP A 79 -2.55 -17.50 -6.29
CA TRP A 79 -2.59 -16.32 -5.40
C TRP A 79 -1.28 -16.12 -4.65
N PHE A 80 -0.72 -17.20 -4.09
CA PHE A 80 0.53 -17.14 -3.35
C PHE A 80 1.70 -16.77 -4.25
N ARG A 81 1.77 -17.32 -5.48
CA ARG A 81 2.75 -16.90 -6.49
C ARG A 81 2.57 -15.44 -6.90
N ALA A 82 1.33 -14.98 -7.06
CA ALA A 82 1.06 -13.55 -7.32
C ALA A 82 1.58 -12.66 -6.19
N MET A 83 1.32 -13.02 -4.94
CA MET A 83 1.82 -12.30 -3.77
C MET A 83 3.35 -12.27 -3.75
N TRP A 84 3.97 -13.44 -3.94
CA TRP A 84 5.44 -13.53 -4.02
C TRP A 84 6.00 -12.60 -5.10
N TRP A 85 5.45 -12.68 -6.31
CA TRP A 85 5.88 -11.85 -7.42
C TRP A 85 5.75 -10.35 -7.10
N VAL A 86 4.58 -9.91 -6.68
CA VAL A 86 4.31 -8.49 -6.39
C VAL A 86 5.21 -7.96 -5.28
N THR A 87 5.48 -8.75 -4.24
CA THR A 87 6.26 -8.29 -3.08
C THR A 87 7.77 -8.34 -3.29
N THR A 88 8.26 -9.15 -4.22
CA THR A 88 9.70 -9.27 -4.51
C THR A 88 10.19 -8.32 -5.60
N GLN A 89 9.29 -7.73 -6.42
CA GLN A 89 9.68 -6.80 -7.46
C GLN A 89 10.11 -5.44 -6.88
N LYS A 90 11.26 -4.93 -7.37
CA LYS A 90 11.77 -3.61 -6.98
C LYS A 90 10.98 -2.46 -7.62
N ASN A 91 10.52 -2.66 -8.85
CA ASN A 91 9.91 -1.61 -9.68
C ASN A 91 8.38 -1.72 -9.74
N GLY A 92 7.76 -2.52 -8.86
CA GLY A 92 6.34 -2.83 -8.92
C GLY A 92 5.98 -3.89 -9.97
N ALA A 93 4.73 -4.26 -10.04
CA ALA A 93 4.22 -5.28 -10.93
C ALA A 93 3.12 -4.72 -11.84
N SER A 94 3.19 -4.97 -13.14
CA SER A 94 2.09 -4.71 -14.07
C SER A 94 1.16 -5.91 -14.18
N ALA A 95 -0.12 -5.67 -14.47
CA ALA A 95 -1.09 -6.75 -14.68
C ALA A 95 -0.71 -7.66 -15.86
N LEU A 96 -0.15 -7.10 -16.94
CA LEU A 96 0.33 -7.87 -18.08
C LEU A 96 1.56 -8.72 -17.72
N GLY A 97 2.49 -8.17 -16.91
CA GLY A 97 3.63 -8.92 -16.39
C GLY A 97 3.17 -10.07 -15.50
N LEU A 98 2.23 -9.81 -14.60
CA LEU A 98 1.64 -10.81 -13.72
C LEU A 98 0.91 -11.90 -14.50
N GLN A 99 0.14 -11.53 -15.53
CA GLN A 99 -0.53 -12.48 -16.43
C GLN A 99 0.47 -13.45 -17.07
N ARG A 100 1.56 -12.92 -17.64
CA ARG A 100 2.59 -13.72 -18.31
C ARG A 100 3.32 -14.67 -17.38
N VAL A 101 3.73 -14.16 -16.21
CA VAL A 101 4.49 -14.95 -15.23
C VAL A 101 3.65 -16.08 -14.62
N LEU A 102 2.36 -15.82 -14.38
CA LEU A 102 1.45 -16.82 -13.81
C LEU A 102 0.77 -17.72 -14.86
N GLY A 103 0.97 -17.46 -16.14
CA GLY A 103 0.32 -18.21 -17.23
C GLY A 103 -1.20 -18.05 -17.24
N LEU A 104 -1.71 -16.88 -16.83
CA LEU A 104 -3.15 -16.65 -16.74
C LEU A 104 -3.75 -16.41 -18.13
N LYS A 105 -4.84 -17.13 -18.44
CA LYS A 105 -5.52 -17.04 -19.74
C LYS A 105 -6.10 -15.64 -20.01
N ARG A 106 -6.61 -14.96 -18.97
CA ARG A 106 -7.32 -13.68 -19.10
C ARG A 106 -6.56 -12.57 -18.38
N TYR A 107 -6.42 -11.42 -19.03
CA TYR A 107 -5.83 -10.21 -18.45
C TYR A 107 -6.62 -9.70 -17.24
N GLU A 108 -7.95 -9.76 -17.30
CA GLU A 108 -8.84 -9.29 -16.25
C GLU A 108 -8.62 -10.04 -14.92
N THR A 109 -8.25 -11.34 -15.02
CA THR A 109 -7.90 -12.13 -13.82
C THR A 109 -6.63 -11.59 -13.17
N ALA A 110 -5.58 -11.34 -13.96
CA ALA A 110 -4.33 -10.76 -13.45
C ALA A 110 -4.55 -9.35 -12.87
N TRP A 111 -5.35 -8.54 -13.56
CA TRP A 111 -5.72 -7.20 -13.11
C TRP A 111 -6.46 -7.23 -11.78
N THR A 112 -7.47 -8.08 -11.65
CA THR A 112 -8.25 -8.23 -10.41
C THR A 112 -7.37 -8.74 -9.26
N LEU A 113 -6.51 -9.74 -9.49
CA LEU A 113 -5.54 -10.23 -8.52
C LEU A 113 -4.64 -9.09 -8.02
N LEU A 114 -4.04 -8.36 -8.94
CA LEU A 114 -3.12 -7.27 -8.63
C LEU A 114 -3.79 -6.17 -7.81
N HIS A 115 -5.00 -5.74 -8.20
CA HIS A 115 -5.75 -4.71 -7.46
C HIS A 115 -6.18 -5.17 -6.05
N LYS A 116 -6.63 -6.40 -5.90
CA LYS A 116 -6.94 -6.96 -4.57
C LYS A 116 -5.68 -7.01 -3.70
N LEU A 117 -4.53 -7.43 -4.24
CA LEU A 117 -3.26 -7.45 -3.52
C LEU A 117 -2.83 -6.04 -3.10
N ARG A 118 -2.84 -5.07 -4.03
CA ARG A 118 -2.51 -3.67 -3.74
C ARG A 118 -3.37 -3.10 -2.62
N ARG A 119 -4.67 -3.34 -2.69
CA ARG A 119 -5.60 -2.88 -1.64
C ARG A 119 -5.31 -3.52 -0.28
N ALA A 120 -4.92 -4.80 -0.27
CA ALA A 120 -4.55 -5.51 0.95
C ALA A 120 -3.23 -5.01 1.56
N MET A 121 -2.29 -4.54 0.73
CA MET A 121 -1.01 -4.00 1.17
C MET A 121 -1.14 -2.62 1.86
N VAL A 122 -2.27 -1.93 1.68
CA VAL A 122 -2.55 -0.67 2.35
C VAL A 122 -2.88 -0.90 3.82
N ARG A 123 -2.00 -0.45 4.70
CA ARG A 123 -2.19 -0.55 6.15
C ARG A 123 -3.22 0.48 6.62
N PRO A 124 -4.38 0.07 7.18
CA PRO A 124 -5.29 1.02 7.83
C PRO A 124 -4.67 1.54 9.13
N GLY A 125 -5.05 2.76 9.55
CA GLY A 125 -4.58 3.36 10.81
C GLY A 125 -3.06 3.53 10.85
N ARG A 126 -2.46 4.01 9.77
CA ARG A 126 -1.02 4.30 9.72
C ARG A 126 -0.68 5.43 10.69
N ASP A 127 0.40 5.24 11.46
CA ASP A 127 0.94 6.26 12.34
C ASP A 127 1.25 7.54 11.56
N LEU A 128 1.04 8.69 12.17
CA LEU A 128 1.40 9.98 11.59
C LEU A 128 2.92 10.08 11.37
N LEU A 129 3.33 10.87 10.41
CA LEU A 129 4.74 11.20 10.21
C LEU A 129 5.20 12.12 11.35
N THR A 130 6.43 11.96 11.81
CA THR A 130 6.99 12.69 12.96
C THR A 130 8.34 13.29 12.62
N GLY A 131 8.79 14.26 13.39
CA GLY A 131 10.08 14.91 13.24
C GLY A 131 10.10 15.86 12.05
N ARG A 132 11.15 15.84 11.24
CA ARG A 132 11.26 16.68 10.05
C ARG A 132 10.66 15.98 8.82
N VAL A 133 9.76 16.68 8.14
CA VAL A 133 8.99 16.15 7.00
C VAL A 133 9.10 17.12 5.82
N GLU A 134 9.71 16.66 4.73
CA GLU A 134 9.73 17.40 3.46
C GLU A 134 8.39 17.24 2.74
N VAL A 135 7.82 18.33 2.26
CA VAL A 135 6.52 18.34 1.58
C VAL A 135 6.61 19.14 0.27
N ASP A 136 6.11 18.55 -0.80
CA ASP A 136 6.07 19.17 -2.14
C ASP A 136 4.91 18.59 -2.96
N GLU A 137 4.50 19.29 -4.01
CA GLU A 137 3.50 18.83 -4.96
C GLU A 137 4.12 18.46 -6.31
N CYS A 138 3.51 17.50 -6.98
CA CYS A 138 3.86 17.17 -8.34
C CYS A 138 2.64 16.91 -9.20
N TYR A 139 2.74 17.37 -10.46
CA TYR A 139 1.80 16.97 -11.49
C TYR A 139 2.18 15.62 -12.10
N ILE A 140 1.17 14.76 -12.22
CA ILE A 140 1.27 13.48 -12.89
C ILE A 140 0.35 13.49 -14.10
N GLY A 141 0.95 13.32 -15.28
CA GLY A 141 0.23 13.40 -16.55
C GLY A 141 1.17 13.33 -17.74
N GLY A 142 0.58 13.13 -18.96
CA GLY A 142 1.32 13.22 -20.21
C GLY A 142 1.77 14.64 -20.52
N LEU A 143 2.59 14.78 -21.56
CA LEU A 143 2.92 16.08 -22.14
C LEU A 143 1.63 16.72 -22.65
N GLU A 144 1.39 17.95 -22.26
CA GLU A 144 0.38 18.84 -22.81
C GLU A 144 1.09 20.00 -23.48
N GLU A 145 0.77 20.23 -24.72
CA GLU A 145 1.29 21.40 -25.47
C GLU A 145 0.52 22.64 -25.03
N GLY A 146 1.24 23.69 -24.69
CA GLY A 146 0.72 25.06 -24.71
C GLY A 146 0.53 25.81 -23.39
N LEU A 147 0.49 25.16 -22.19
CA LEU A 147 0.31 25.90 -20.94
C LEU A 147 1.39 25.55 -19.91
N PRO A 148 2.38 26.42 -19.67
CA PRO A 148 3.32 26.23 -18.58
C PRO A 148 2.68 26.51 -17.22
N GLY A 149 3.01 25.69 -16.21
CA GLY A 149 2.67 25.95 -14.83
C GLY A 149 1.44 25.18 -14.29
N ARG A 150 0.75 25.76 -13.32
CA ARG A 150 -0.32 25.12 -12.52
C ARG A 150 -1.70 25.08 -13.17
N LEU A 151 -1.85 25.53 -14.41
CA LEU A 151 -3.12 25.56 -15.16
C LEU A 151 -3.43 24.28 -15.94
N ASN A 152 -2.77 23.17 -15.60
CA ASN A 152 -2.96 21.88 -16.27
C ASN A 152 -4.19 21.18 -15.73
N LEU A 153 -5.33 21.28 -16.42
CA LEU A 153 -6.61 20.71 -16.01
C LEU A 153 -6.67 19.17 -16.14
N ASP A 154 -5.86 18.59 -17.04
CA ASP A 154 -5.85 17.15 -17.32
C ASP A 154 -4.81 16.36 -16.50
N LYS A 155 -3.97 17.04 -15.71
CA LYS A 155 -2.97 16.38 -14.85
C LYS A 155 -3.48 16.22 -13.43
N ALA A 156 -3.22 15.07 -12.84
CA ALA A 156 -3.47 14.86 -11.43
C ALA A 156 -2.41 15.59 -10.59
N LEU A 157 -2.85 16.48 -9.70
CA LEU A 157 -1.98 17.10 -8.72
C LEU A 157 -1.89 16.20 -7.48
N ILE A 158 -0.66 15.89 -7.08
CA ILE A 158 -0.38 15.01 -5.95
C ILE A 158 0.53 15.71 -4.98
N VAL A 159 0.10 15.81 -3.73
CA VAL A 159 0.96 16.24 -2.62
C VAL A 159 1.69 15.03 -2.04
N VAL A 160 2.97 15.19 -1.76
CA VAL A 160 3.85 14.16 -1.21
C VAL A 160 4.50 14.70 0.05
N ALA A 161 4.42 13.94 1.14
CA ALA A 161 5.14 14.20 2.39
C ALA A 161 6.12 13.06 2.66
N ALA A 162 7.38 13.37 2.87
CA ALA A 162 8.47 12.43 3.08
C ALA A 162 9.15 12.70 4.42
N GLN A 163 9.03 11.76 5.35
CA GLN A 163 9.68 11.84 6.66
C GLN A 163 11.18 11.64 6.54
N GLU A 164 11.93 12.42 7.27
CA GLU A 164 13.37 12.24 7.42
C GLU A 164 13.69 11.04 8.33
N ASP A 165 14.63 10.17 7.92
CA ASP A 165 15.16 9.08 8.75
C ASP A 165 16.70 9.08 8.59
N GLY A 166 17.37 9.93 9.35
CA GLY A 166 18.79 10.19 9.21
C GLY A 166 19.15 10.65 7.78
N PRO A 167 20.11 10.02 7.10
CA PRO A 167 20.46 10.36 5.72
C PRO A 167 19.45 9.84 4.70
N GLY A 168 18.51 8.99 5.11
CA GLY A 168 17.54 8.32 4.25
C GLY A 168 16.15 8.96 4.29
N ILE A 169 15.21 8.26 3.66
CA ILE A 169 13.79 8.58 3.70
C ILE A 169 13.11 7.56 4.61
N GLY A 170 12.34 8.04 5.57
CA GLY A 170 11.49 7.24 6.42
C GLY A 170 10.16 6.89 5.73
N ARG A 171 9.06 7.16 6.40
CA ARG A 171 7.73 6.94 5.87
C ARG A 171 7.33 8.06 4.91
N ILE A 172 6.48 7.75 3.93
CA ILE A 172 5.89 8.73 3.04
C ILE A 172 4.36 8.74 3.15
N ARG A 173 3.75 9.88 2.82
CA ARG A 173 2.31 10.03 2.61
C ARG A 173 2.08 10.76 1.29
N MET A 174 1.02 10.36 0.60
CA MET A 174 0.64 10.99 -0.66
C MET A 174 -0.87 11.06 -0.76
N ARG A 175 -1.35 12.14 -1.39
CA ARG A 175 -2.78 12.34 -1.67
C ARG A 175 -2.96 13.07 -2.98
N LYS A 176 -3.95 12.66 -3.79
CA LYS A 176 -4.44 13.46 -4.88
C LYS A 176 -5.23 14.64 -4.29
N ILE A 177 -4.92 15.84 -4.71
CA ILE A 177 -5.57 17.10 -4.30
C ILE A 177 -6.15 17.80 -5.51
N VAL A 178 -7.12 18.68 -5.27
CA VAL A 178 -7.78 19.44 -6.33
C VAL A 178 -6.88 20.55 -6.83
N ASP A 179 -6.23 21.23 -5.89
CA ASP A 179 -5.33 22.34 -6.12
C ASP A 179 -4.26 22.43 -5.03
N ALA A 180 -3.28 23.32 -5.20
CA ALA A 180 -2.24 23.60 -4.21
C ALA A 180 -2.62 24.75 -3.25
N SER A 181 -3.91 24.92 -2.94
CA SER A 181 -4.37 25.91 -1.95
C SER A 181 -4.19 25.39 -0.52
N ALA A 182 -4.22 26.32 0.44
CA ALA A 182 -4.23 25.96 1.84
C ALA A 182 -5.41 25.05 2.22
N ALA A 183 -6.56 25.22 1.56
CA ALA A 183 -7.75 24.39 1.76
C ALA A 183 -7.54 22.92 1.40
N SER A 184 -6.64 22.62 0.45
CA SER A 184 -6.27 21.26 0.06
C SER A 184 -5.08 20.72 0.83
N LEU A 185 -4.05 21.55 1.09
CA LEU A 185 -2.79 21.15 1.68
C LEU A 185 -2.85 20.97 3.19
N VAL A 186 -3.51 21.89 3.91
CA VAL A 186 -3.57 21.84 5.38
C VAL A 186 -4.28 20.59 5.89
N PRO A 187 -5.46 20.18 5.39
CA PRO A 187 -6.09 18.94 5.80
C PRO A 187 -5.25 17.69 5.51
N PHE A 188 -4.49 17.70 4.41
CA PHE A 188 -3.56 16.60 4.13
C PHE A 188 -2.47 16.49 5.20
N LEU A 189 -1.88 17.62 5.61
CA LEU A 189 -0.85 17.64 6.65
C LEU A 189 -1.42 17.19 8.01
N GLN A 190 -2.58 17.68 8.40
CA GLN A 190 -3.24 17.29 9.64
C GLN A 190 -3.57 15.80 9.71
N ASP A 191 -3.96 15.19 8.58
CA ASP A 191 -4.24 13.76 8.49
C ASP A 191 -2.97 12.89 8.40
N SER A 192 -1.83 13.49 8.09
CA SER A 192 -0.61 12.75 7.71
C SER A 192 0.57 12.96 8.65
N VAL A 193 0.65 14.09 9.35
CA VAL A 193 1.80 14.51 10.13
C VAL A 193 1.37 14.86 11.55
N GLU A 194 2.16 14.44 12.53
CA GLU A 194 1.90 14.73 13.94
C GLU A 194 2.15 16.22 14.26
N PRO A 195 1.24 16.89 14.98
CA PRO A 195 1.47 18.25 15.46
C PRO A 195 2.79 18.37 16.22
N GLY A 196 3.46 19.54 16.09
CA GLY A 196 4.80 19.76 16.66
C GLY A 196 5.95 19.35 15.73
N SER A 197 5.67 18.65 14.63
CA SER A 197 6.67 18.30 13.62
C SER A 197 7.12 19.53 12.82
N VAL A 198 8.32 19.45 12.22
CA VAL A 198 8.85 20.45 11.30
C VAL A 198 8.40 20.12 9.86
N ILE A 199 7.63 21.01 9.25
CA ILE A 199 7.20 20.92 7.86
C ILE A 199 8.17 21.75 7.01
N HIS A 200 8.94 21.08 6.14
CA HIS A 200 9.91 21.71 5.26
C HIS A 200 9.36 21.77 3.83
N THR A 201 9.21 22.99 3.28
CA THR A 201 8.61 23.24 1.96
C THR A 201 9.46 24.18 1.09
N ASP A 202 9.07 24.34 -0.18
CA ASP A 202 9.65 25.29 -1.12
C ASP A 202 9.21 26.76 -0.90
N GLY A 203 8.34 27.00 0.10
CA GLY A 203 7.81 28.35 0.38
C GLY A 203 6.59 28.74 -0.43
N TRP A 204 5.86 27.76 -1.00
CA TRP A 204 4.59 28.01 -1.64
C TRP A 204 3.56 28.59 -0.69
N LEU A 205 2.79 29.61 -1.16
CA LEU A 205 1.82 30.35 -0.33
C LEU A 205 0.74 29.47 0.32
N GLY A 206 0.41 28.33 -0.27
CA GLY A 206 -0.54 27.36 0.28
C GLY A 206 -0.13 26.77 1.64
N TYR A 207 1.14 26.88 2.03
CA TYR A 207 1.65 26.41 3.31
C TYR A 207 1.69 27.48 4.41
N LEU A 208 1.37 28.75 4.13
CA LEU A 208 1.41 29.81 5.13
C LEU A 208 0.63 29.51 6.41
N PRO A 209 -0.56 28.88 6.39
CA PRO A 209 -1.31 28.60 7.61
C PRO A 209 -0.76 27.48 8.48
N VAL A 210 0.31 26.77 8.07
CA VAL A 210 0.81 25.55 8.72
C VAL A 210 1.23 25.81 10.17
N GLU A 211 1.89 26.94 10.45
CA GLU A 211 2.30 27.32 11.82
C GLU A 211 1.09 27.50 12.75
N SER A 212 0.02 28.10 12.26
CA SER A 212 -1.21 28.29 13.05
C SER A 212 -1.92 26.96 13.39
N LYS A 213 -1.50 25.85 12.75
CA LYS A 213 -2.02 24.50 12.99
C LYS A 213 -1.12 23.66 13.90
N GLY A 214 -0.13 24.28 14.54
CA GLY A 214 0.73 23.63 15.51
C GLY A 214 1.96 22.93 14.93
N TYR A 215 2.40 23.31 13.74
CA TYR A 215 3.63 22.83 13.11
C TYR A 215 4.72 23.91 13.14
N GLN A 216 5.96 23.51 13.06
CA GLN A 216 7.07 24.41 12.75
C GLN A 216 7.24 24.44 11.23
N HIS A 217 7.34 25.62 10.63
CA HIS A 217 7.48 25.76 9.19
C HIS A 217 8.90 26.17 8.80
N GLU A 218 9.59 25.31 8.08
CA GLU A 218 10.90 25.58 7.52
C GLU A 218 10.76 25.78 6.00
N VAL A 219 11.25 26.90 5.49
CA VAL A 219 11.12 27.26 4.09
C VAL A 219 12.49 27.26 3.42
N THR A 220 12.60 26.55 2.30
CA THR A 220 13.76 26.61 1.42
C THR A 220 13.34 27.12 0.03
N VAL A 221 13.53 28.41 -0.21
CA VAL A 221 13.22 29.01 -1.52
C VAL A 221 14.13 28.39 -2.58
N LEU A 222 13.53 27.69 -3.54
CA LEU A 222 14.25 26.99 -4.61
C LEU A 222 14.67 27.94 -5.75
N LYS A 223 13.90 29.03 -5.94
CA LYS A 223 14.11 29.98 -7.02
C LYS A 223 15.37 30.84 -6.78
N GLY A 224 16.29 30.88 -7.76
CA GLY A 224 17.49 31.67 -7.67
C GLY A 224 18.68 31.06 -6.93
N LYS A 225 18.57 29.81 -6.45
CA LYS A 225 19.72 29.07 -5.87
C LYS A 225 20.48 28.29 -6.94
N ASN A 226 21.82 28.29 -6.83
CA ASN A 226 22.72 27.53 -7.73
C ASN A 226 22.64 26.00 -7.52
N LYS A 227 21.77 25.52 -6.59
CA LYS A 227 21.60 24.10 -6.30
C LYS A 227 20.26 23.61 -6.81
N PRO A 228 20.21 22.40 -7.41
CA PRO A 228 18.95 21.83 -7.88
C PRO A 228 18.03 21.50 -6.70
N PRO A 229 16.70 21.50 -6.90
CA PRO A 229 15.71 21.17 -5.88
C PRO A 229 15.97 19.81 -5.19
N SER A 230 16.50 18.85 -5.94
CA SER A 230 16.86 17.51 -5.44
C SER A 230 18.02 17.50 -4.41
N GLU A 231 18.81 18.56 -4.33
CA GLU A 231 19.82 18.72 -3.27
C GLU A 231 19.29 19.46 -2.05
N LEU A 232 18.30 20.32 -2.23
CA LEU A 232 17.73 21.16 -1.19
C LEU A 232 16.61 20.44 -0.42
N MET A 233 15.82 19.61 -1.13
CA MET A 233 14.75 18.79 -0.59
C MET A 233 14.86 17.36 -1.17
N PRO A 234 15.91 16.62 -0.82
CA PRO A 234 16.28 15.38 -1.53
C PRO A 234 15.26 14.26 -1.35
N ARG A 235 14.57 14.23 -0.22
CA ARG A 235 13.70 13.11 0.13
C ARG A 235 12.40 13.15 -0.63
N VAL A 236 11.71 14.26 -0.62
CA VAL A 236 10.45 14.42 -1.35
C VAL A 236 10.66 14.31 -2.85
N HIS A 237 11.73 14.92 -3.39
CA HIS A 237 12.06 14.81 -4.82
C HIS A 237 12.43 13.37 -5.25
N LEU A 238 13.12 12.60 -4.38
CA LEU A 238 13.37 11.19 -4.64
C LEU A 238 12.07 10.38 -4.64
N ALA A 239 11.18 10.62 -3.68
CA ALA A 239 9.86 9.97 -3.62
C ALA A 239 9.03 10.27 -4.89
N ILE A 240 9.00 11.54 -5.33
CA ILE A 240 8.33 11.96 -6.56
C ILE A 240 8.95 11.30 -7.80
N SER A 241 10.28 11.23 -7.88
CA SER A 241 10.98 10.60 -9.00
C SER A 241 10.67 9.10 -9.10
N LEU A 242 10.63 8.41 -7.96
CA LEU A 242 10.27 7.00 -7.88
C LEU A 242 8.80 6.78 -8.27
N LEU A 243 7.90 7.64 -7.83
CA LEU A 243 6.49 7.62 -8.20
C LEU A 243 6.31 7.75 -9.72
N LYS A 244 6.94 8.75 -10.34
CA LYS A 244 6.88 8.96 -11.79
C LYS A 244 7.44 7.76 -12.56
N ARG A 245 8.58 7.22 -12.14
CA ARG A 245 9.20 6.04 -12.75
C ARG A 245 8.33 4.79 -12.65
N TRP A 246 7.72 4.56 -11.49
CA TRP A 246 6.82 3.44 -11.28
C TRP A 246 5.58 3.55 -12.16
N LEU A 247 4.99 4.73 -12.29
CA LEU A 247 3.85 4.96 -13.18
C LEU A 247 4.20 4.67 -14.63
N MET A 248 5.34 5.12 -15.13
CA MET A 248 5.79 4.83 -16.50
C MET A 248 6.02 3.33 -16.75
N GLY A 249 6.50 2.60 -15.76
CA GLY A 249 6.79 1.16 -15.88
C GLY A 249 5.59 0.24 -15.72
N THR A 250 4.58 0.66 -14.98
CA THR A 250 3.44 -0.19 -14.62
C THR A 250 2.14 0.12 -15.36
N TRP A 251 2.00 1.33 -15.92
CA TRP A 251 0.76 1.84 -16.48
C TRP A 251 0.97 2.50 -17.83
N ARG A 252 0.43 1.86 -18.88
CA ARG A 252 0.49 2.42 -20.24
C ARG A 252 -0.56 3.51 -20.46
N ASP A 253 -1.68 3.47 -19.74
CA ASP A 253 -2.77 4.47 -19.83
C ASP A 253 -3.35 4.76 -18.42
N TRP A 254 -2.54 5.44 -17.61
CA TRP A 254 -2.91 5.81 -16.24
C TRP A 254 -4.09 6.80 -16.16
N ARG A 255 -4.41 7.52 -17.25
CA ARG A 255 -5.50 8.50 -17.29
C ARG A 255 -6.87 7.85 -17.11
N LYS A 256 -7.06 6.62 -17.60
CA LYS A 256 -8.32 5.88 -17.56
C LYS A 256 -8.50 5.00 -16.33
N THR A 257 -7.46 4.84 -15.54
CA THR A 257 -7.50 3.92 -14.39
C THR A 257 -7.38 4.73 -13.11
N ALA A 258 -8.31 4.51 -12.17
CA ALA A 258 -8.23 5.08 -10.83
C ALA A 258 -7.02 4.47 -10.09
N ILE A 259 -5.83 5.00 -10.35
CA ILE A 259 -4.63 4.65 -9.60
C ILE A 259 -4.80 5.24 -8.21
N THR A 260 -4.87 4.40 -7.23
CA THR A 260 -4.78 4.86 -5.85
C THR A 260 -3.29 5.07 -5.54
N LEU A 261 -2.93 6.22 -5.00
CA LEU A 261 -1.56 6.52 -4.54
C LEU A 261 -1.08 5.52 -3.48
N THR A 262 -2.02 4.84 -2.88
CA THR A 262 -1.83 3.69 -2.02
C THR A 262 -1.13 2.52 -2.73
N ASP A 263 -1.35 2.35 -4.04
CA ASP A 263 -0.71 1.30 -4.83
C ASP A 263 0.81 1.52 -4.93
N PHE A 264 1.25 2.77 -5.18
CA PHE A 264 2.66 3.11 -5.20
C PHE A 264 3.33 2.89 -3.85
N HIS A 265 2.70 3.36 -2.77
CA HIS A 265 3.25 3.23 -1.43
C HIS A 265 3.47 1.75 -1.05
N SER A 266 2.54 0.89 -1.41
CA SER A 266 2.61 -0.52 -1.05
C SER A 266 3.62 -1.32 -1.87
N GLU A 267 3.81 -1.00 -3.16
CA GLU A 267 4.69 -1.76 -4.05
C GLU A 267 6.14 -1.26 -4.08
N VAL A 268 6.34 0.05 -4.07
CA VAL A 268 7.64 0.65 -4.35
C VAL A 268 8.34 1.12 -3.09
N TRP A 269 7.57 1.63 -2.14
CA TRP A 269 8.13 2.16 -0.91
C TRP A 269 8.28 1.09 0.16
N LYS A 270 9.45 0.45 0.17
CA LYS A 270 9.87 -0.48 1.22
C LYS A 270 10.91 0.19 2.10
N PRO A 271 10.66 0.39 3.40
CA PRO A 271 11.66 0.97 4.29
C PRO A 271 12.93 0.12 4.29
N ARG A 272 14.07 0.77 4.19
CA ARG A 272 15.40 0.13 4.08
C ARG A 272 15.90 -0.59 5.32
N LYS A 273 15.19 -0.56 6.44
CA LYS A 273 15.63 -1.24 7.68
C LYS A 273 15.33 -2.72 7.61
N GLY A 274 16.39 -3.46 7.40
CA GLY A 274 16.53 -4.87 7.73
C GLY A 274 15.63 -5.80 6.94
N ARG A 275 16.20 -6.32 5.89
CA ARG A 275 15.79 -7.58 5.26
C ARG A 275 14.32 -7.92 5.33
N THR A 276 13.77 -7.78 4.15
CA THR A 276 13.02 -8.84 3.50
C THR A 276 11.70 -9.22 4.07
N ASP A 277 10.70 -8.77 3.42
CA ASP A 277 9.94 -9.64 2.53
C ASP A 277 8.90 -10.51 3.24
N GLY A 278 9.19 -11.14 4.34
CA GLY A 278 8.23 -11.83 5.17
C GLY A 278 7.22 -10.90 5.84
N ALA A 279 7.62 -9.69 6.21
CA ALA A 279 6.74 -8.70 6.80
C ALA A 279 5.71 -8.17 5.78
N SER A 280 6.09 -8.04 4.51
CA SER A 280 5.20 -7.53 3.44
C SER A 280 4.13 -8.56 3.07
N LEU A 281 4.48 -9.84 2.99
CA LEU A 281 3.52 -10.92 2.76
C LEU A 281 2.69 -11.23 4.00
N ARG A 282 3.30 -11.22 5.19
CA ARG A 282 2.54 -11.26 6.45
C ARG A 282 1.55 -10.11 6.52
N HIS A 283 1.96 -8.93 6.13
CA HIS A 283 1.08 -7.77 6.11
C HIS A 283 -0.06 -7.95 5.12
N CYS A 284 0.18 -8.45 3.90
CA CYS A 284 -0.85 -8.81 2.95
C CYS A 284 -1.81 -9.88 3.49
N LEU A 285 -1.27 -10.90 4.15
CA LEU A 285 -2.05 -12.04 4.64
C LEU A 285 -2.74 -11.76 5.99
N VAL A 286 -2.06 -11.11 6.92
CA VAL A 286 -2.57 -10.79 8.27
C VAL A 286 -3.52 -9.60 8.24
N THR A 287 -3.23 -8.56 7.48
CA THR A 287 -4.11 -7.38 7.41
C THR A 287 -5.44 -7.71 6.75
N THR A 288 -5.46 -8.66 5.82
CA THR A 288 -6.71 -9.17 5.25
C THR A 288 -7.51 -10.04 6.20
N SER A 289 -6.88 -10.70 7.16
CA SER A 289 -7.62 -11.52 8.14
C SER A 289 -8.07 -10.75 9.38
N VAL A 290 -7.26 -9.83 9.91
CA VAL A 290 -7.54 -9.14 11.18
C VAL A 290 -8.28 -7.82 11.00
N SER A 291 -7.89 -6.96 10.06
CA SER A 291 -8.57 -5.66 9.87
C SER A 291 -9.90 -5.78 9.14
N PHE A 292 -10.14 -6.84 8.37
CA PHE A 292 -11.45 -7.10 7.78
C PHE A 292 -12.46 -7.56 8.82
N LEU A 293 -12.07 -8.37 9.81
CA LEU A 293 -12.93 -8.75 10.93
C LEU A 293 -13.32 -7.54 11.79
N HIS A 294 -12.46 -6.52 11.90
CA HIS A 294 -12.78 -5.28 12.59
C HIS A 294 -13.76 -4.39 11.80
N ARG A 295 -13.65 -4.33 10.46
CA ARG A 295 -14.60 -3.60 9.59
C ARG A 295 -15.97 -4.27 9.48
N VAL A 296 -16.04 -5.59 9.45
CA VAL A 296 -17.34 -6.30 9.43
C VAL A 296 -18.10 -6.07 10.74
N ARG A 297 -17.43 -5.92 11.88
CA ARG A 297 -18.08 -5.51 13.14
C ARG A 297 -18.64 -4.08 13.12
N THR A 298 -18.08 -3.20 12.33
CA THR A 298 -18.50 -1.77 12.26
C THR A 298 -19.57 -1.54 11.20
N LEU A 299 -19.74 -2.45 10.23
CA LEU A 299 -20.76 -2.37 9.16
C LEU A 299 -22.01 -3.22 9.45
N CYS A 300 -22.02 -3.99 10.53
CA CYS A 300 -23.16 -4.77 11.00
C CYS A 300 -23.75 -4.22 12.32
N ARG A 301 -23.55 -2.92 12.60
CA ARG A 301 -24.31 -2.20 13.63
C ARG A 301 -25.17 -1.12 13.01
#